data_894e6b6c2119225c6f06c47a1cc352fc
#
_entry.id   894e6b6c2119225c6f06c47a1cc352fc
#
_cell.length_a   1.000
_cell.length_b   1.000
_cell.length_c   1.000
_cell.angle_alpha   90.00
_cell.angle_beta   90.00
_cell.angle_gamma   90.00
#
_symmetry.space_group_name_H-M   'P 1'
#
loop_
_entity.id
_entity.type
_entity.pdbx_description
1 polymer ?
#
loop_
_entity_poly.entity_id
_entity_poly.type
_entity_poly.pdbx_seq_one_letter_code
_entity_poly.pdbx_strand_id
1 'polypeptide(L)'
;MKNAKEILKDKFWIVTDRGENVGTISYNNEHYILNSSKGSIELCKSKSSIKNRLGSITWSASSQEVEETSYQVHDFPVNCNPYNSMFDIKRRLPLFTKSEKSKSIYCAGYYIIKFNKGWVKSFCPKLITIERYKSKGPFKTDIEMRQQLSITNAKTAN
;
A
#
# COMPACT_ATOMS: atom_id res chain seq x y z
N MET A 1 -6.84 4.13 30.74
CA MET A 1 -7.52 5.03 29.79
C MET A 1 -7.52 4.32 28.44
N LYS A 2 -8.70 4.10 27.87
CA LYS A 2 -8.82 3.37 26.61
C LYS A 2 -8.53 4.29 25.44
N ASN A 3 -7.83 3.75 24.43
CA ASN A 3 -7.49 4.47 23.21
C ASN A 3 -7.99 3.68 22.00
N ALA A 4 -8.76 4.33 21.12
CA ALA A 4 -9.19 3.75 19.84
C ALA A 4 -8.28 4.27 18.73
N LYS A 5 -7.37 3.43 18.26
CA LYS A 5 -6.48 3.73 17.14
C LYS A 5 -7.16 3.37 15.83
N GLU A 6 -7.31 4.35 14.97
CA GLU A 6 -7.86 4.14 13.64
C GLU A 6 -6.89 3.34 12.76
N ILE A 7 -7.38 2.31 12.10
CA ILE A 7 -6.62 1.47 11.17
C ILE A 7 -7.10 1.70 9.73
N LEU A 8 -8.42 1.80 9.54
CA LEU A 8 -9.03 2.18 8.27
C LEU A 8 -9.88 3.42 8.50
N LYS A 9 -9.66 4.45 7.70
CA LYS A 9 -10.33 5.74 7.82
C LYS A 9 -11.84 5.58 7.92
N ASP A 10 -12.41 6.05 9.02
CA ASP A 10 -13.82 6.03 9.36
C ASP A 10 -14.52 4.66 9.33
N LYS A 11 -13.76 3.56 9.27
CA LYS A 11 -14.32 2.20 9.14
C LYS A 11 -13.87 1.20 10.19
N PHE A 12 -12.63 1.29 10.67
CA PHE A 12 -12.09 0.29 11.59
C PHE A 12 -11.08 0.87 12.57
N TRP A 13 -11.26 0.52 13.86
CA TRP A 13 -10.40 0.94 14.97
C TRP A 13 -10.04 -0.25 15.85
N ILE A 14 -8.82 -0.25 16.38
CA ILE A 14 -8.41 -1.16 17.45
C ILE A 14 -8.47 -0.41 18.77
N VAL A 15 -9.13 -0.99 19.75
CA VAL A 15 -9.24 -0.42 21.09
C VAL A 15 -8.20 -1.05 22.00
N THR A 16 -7.37 -0.20 22.58
CA THR A 16 -6.35 -0.61 23.56
C THR A 16 -6.61 0.02 24.92
N ASP A 17 -6.32 -0.70 25.98
CA ASP A 17 -6.30 -0.19 27.36
C ASP A 17 -4.95 -0.55 27.99
N ARG A 18 -4.21 0.46 28.47
CA ARG A 18 -2.86 0.29 29.05
C ARG A 18 -1.88 -0.48 28.13
N GLY A 19 -2.05 -0.35 26.81
CA GLY A 19 -1.20 -1.03 25.83
C GLY A 19 -1.67 -2.42 25.39
N GLU A 20 -2.70 -2.98 26.04
CA GLU A 20 -3.28 -4.26 25.65
C GLU A 20 -4.50 -4.08 24.75
N ASN A 21 -4.65 -4.96 23.76
CA ASN A 21 -5.81 -4.95 22.87
C ASN A 21 -7.03 -5.50 23.62
N VAL A 22 -8.03 -4.64 23.81
CA VAL A 22 -9.28 -4.98 24.51
C VAL A 22 -10.48 -5.14 23.58
N GLY A 23 -10.32 -4.85 22.31
CA GLY A 23 -11.38 -5.03 21.32
C GLY A 23 -11.16 -4.27 20.02
N THR A 24 -12.15 -4.33 19.17
CA THR A 24 -12.18 -3.62 17.89
C THR A 24 -13.52 -2.95 17.66
N ILE A 25 -13.52 -1.86 16.92
CA ILE A 25 -14.70 -1.16 16.46
C ILE A 25 -14.70 -1.15 14.95
N SER A 26 -15.78 -1.57 14.33
CA SER A 26 -16.00 -1.46 12.88
C SER A 26 -17.27 -0.68 12.57
N TYR A 27 -17.32 -0.03 11.42
CA TYR A 27 -18.47 0.74 10.94
C TYR A 27 -18.93 0.21 9.58
N ASN A 28 -20.21 -0.12 9.46
CA ASN A 28 -20.81 -0.71 8.27
C ASN A 28 -21.74 0.24 7.50
N ASN A 29 -21.52 1.55 7.59
CA ASN A 29 -22.35 2.63 7.06
C ASN A 29 -23.69 2.89 7.78
N GLU A 30 -24.09 2.05 8.72
CA GLU A 30 -25.30 2.22 9.51
C GLU A 30 -25.05 2.21 11.01
N HIS A 31 -24.23 1.27 11.45
CA HIS A 31 -23.95 1.02 12.87
C HIS A 31 -22.48 0.78 13.13
N TYR A 32 -22.04 1.12 14.33
CA TYR A 32 -20.76 0.70 14.86
C TYR A 32 -20.90 -0.67 15.53
N ILE A 33 -20.03 -1.59 15.19
CA ILE A 33 -19.93 -2.91 15.77
C ILE A 33 -18.73 -2.94 16.71
N LEU A 34 -19.00 -3.09 18.00
CA LEU A 34 -17.97 -3.21 19.02
C LEU A 34 -17.75 -4.70 19.33
N ASN A 35 -16.58 -5.21 19.01
CA ASN A 35 -16.13 -6.55 19.38
C ASN A 35 -15.19 -6.47 20.57
N SER A 36 -15.55 -7.02 21.70
CA SER A 36 -14.69 -7.13 22.87
C SER A 36 -13.79 -8.36 22.75
N SER A 37 -12.56 -8.27 23.25
CA SER A 37 -11.65 -9.42 23.39
C SER A 37 -12.21 -10.56 24.24
N LYS A 38 -13.25 -10.28 25.04
CA LYS A 38 -14.00 -11.27 25.83
C LYS A 38 -15.10 -11.98 25.05
N GLY A 39 -15.23 -11.74 23.74
CA GLY A 39 -16.19 -12.40 22.86
C GLY A 39 -17.60 -11.79 22.82
N SER A 40 -17.83 -10.63 23.44
CA SER A 40 -19.09 -9.91 23.31
C SER A 40 -19.11 -9.04 22.07
N ILE A 41 -20.22 -9.05 21.35
CA ILE A 41 -20.49 -8.20 20.17
C ILE A 41 -21.62 -7.26 20.52
N GLU A 42 -21.41 -5.96 20.36
CA GLU A 42 -22.43 -4.95 20.63
C GLU A 42 -22.59 -4.01 19.43
N LEU A 43 -23.84 -3.71 19.11
CA LEU A 43 -24.19 -2.73 18.08
C LEU A 43 -24.42 -1.35 18.70
N CYS A 44 -23.73 -0.36 18.22
CA CYS A 44 -23.84 1.03 18.66
C CYS A 44 -24.25 1.94 17.50
N LYS A 45 -25.22 2.80 17.73
CA LYS A 45 -25.70 3.73 16.68
C LYS A 45 -24.79 4.95 16.47
N SER A 46 -23.93 5.25 17.44
CA SER A 46 -23.04 6.43 17.37
C SER A 46 -21.77 6.23 18.16
N LYS A 47 -20.74 7.07 17.87
CA LYS A 47 -19.51 7.14 18.66
C LYS A 47 -19.78 7.52 20.13
N SER A 48 -20.80 8.31 20.40
CA SER A 48 -21.22 8.65 21.77
C SER A 48 -21.73 7.43 22.54
N SER A 49 -22.47 6.55 21.89
CA SER A 49 -22.92 5.29 22.50
C SER A 49 -21.76 4.36 22.86
N ILE A 50 -20.71 4.35 22.05
CA ILE A 50 -19.47 3.60 22.32
C ILE A 50 -18.75 4.18 23.55
N LYS A 51 -18.68 5.51 23.67
CA LYS A 51 -18.10 6.19 24.83
C LYS A 51 -18.85 5.87 26.12
N ASN A 52 -20.17 5.79 26.08
CA ASN A 52 -20.99 5.42 27.23
C ASN A 52 -20.78 3.97 27.68
N ARG A 53 -20.46 3.06 26.74
CA ARG A 53 -20.23 1.63 27.01
C ARG A 53 -18.81 1.32 27.49
N LEU A 54 -17.81 1.94 26.86
CA LEU A 54 -16.39 1.70 27.13
C LEU A 54 -15.82 2.65 28.19
N GLY A 55 -16.55 3.68 28.57
CA GLY A 55 -16.06 4.78 29.43
C GLY A 55 -15.23 5.78 28.65
N SER A 56 -14.30 6.46 29.34
CA SER A 56 -13.42 7.44 28.71
C SER A 56 -12.55 6.76 27.64
N ILE A 57 -12.82 7.08 26.37
CA ILE A 57 -12.08 6.61 25.22
C ILE A 57 -11.51 7.82 24.46
N THR A 58 -10.23 7.79 24.17
CA THR A 58 -9.57 8.76 23.29
C THR A 58 -9.52 8.19 21.88
N TRP A 59 -10.08 8.94 20.95
CA TRP A 59 -9.98 8.60 19.53
C TRP A 59 -8.68 9.19 18.99
N SER A 60 -7.70 8.36 18.70
CA SER A 60 -6.54 8.76 17.92
C SER A 60 -6.86 8.47 16.47
N ALA A 61 -7.00 9.52 15.66
CA ALA A 61 -6.83 9.40 14.23
C ALA A 61 -5.49 8.69 14.00
N SER A 62 -5.43 7.76 13.05
CA SER A 62 -4.14 7.33 12.61
C SER A 62 -3.42 8.59 12.15
N SER A 63 -2.38 8.98 12.83
CA SER A 63 -1.46 10.01 12.39
C SER A 63 -0.53 9.45 11.29
N GLN A 64 -1.11 8.63 10.47
CA GLN A 64 -0.79 8.35 9.12
C GLN A 64 -1.98 8.88 8.29
N GLU A 65 -2.19 10.20 8.26
CA GLU A 65 -2.03 10.79 6.95
C GLU A 65 -0.62 10.39 6.53
N VAL A 66 -0.47 9.20 6.00
CA VAL A 66 0.38 9.07 4.85
C VAL A 66 -0.26 10.07 3.89
N GLU A 67 0.19 11.33 3.89
CA GLU A 67 0.27 12.01 2.64
C GLU A 67 0.88 10.94 1.77
N GLU A 68 0.08 10.34 0.90
CA GLU A 68 0.61 9.74 -0.29
C GLU A 68 1.29 10.88 -1.03
N THR A 69 2.46 11.27 -0.55
CA THR A 69 3.43 11.94 -1.36
C THR A 69 3.75 10.89 -2.41
N SER A 70 2.93 10.88 -3.45
CA SER A 70 3.14 10.01 -4.59
C SER A 70 4.40 10.53 -5.28
N TYR A 71 5.54 10.04 -4.81
CA TYR A 71 6.80 10.32 -5.45
C TYR A 71 6.77 9.78 -6.87
N GLN A 72 7.26 10.57 -7.79
CA GLN A 72 7.32 10.23 -9.21
C GLN A 72 8.71 10.53 -9.76
N VAL A 73 9.14 9.75 -10.73
CA VAL A 73 10.32 9.99 -11.55
C VAL A 73 9.87 10.00 -13.00
N HIS A 74 10.02 11.13 -13.69
CA HIS A 74 9.60 11.32 -15.08
C HIS A 74 8.17 10.83 -15.35
N ASP A 75 7.22 11.22 -14.48
CA ASP A 75 5.79 10.88 -14.52
C ASP A 75 5.45 9.40 -14.18
N PHE A 76 6.42 8.62 -13.73
CA PHE A 76 6.20 7.25 -13.27
C PHE A 76 6.27 7.14 -11.74
N PRO A 77 5.36 6.38 -11.10
CA PRO A 77 5.32 6.26 -9.66
C PRO A 77 6.53 5.50 -9.12
N VAL A 78 6.97 5.86 -7.93
CA VAL A 78 8.04 5.18 -7.20
C VAL A 78 7.60 4.86 -5.78
N ASN A 79 8.24 3.89 -5.15
CA ASN A 79 7.89 3.38 -3.84
C ASN A 79 8.63 4.05 -2.67
N CYS A 80 9.43 5.05 -2.94
CA CYS A 80 10.17 5.81 -1.93
C CYS A 80 10.54 7.20 -2.47
N ASN A 81 11.11 8.06 -1.62
CA ASN A 81 11.66 9.33 -2.08
C ASN A 81 12.82 9.06 -3.05
N PRO A 82 12.73 9.47 -4.32
CA PRO A 82 13.77 9.20 -5.31
C PRO A 82 14.96 10.15 -5.17
N TYR A 83 16.15 9.59 -5.32
CA TYR A 83 17.41 10.32 -5.43
C TYR A 83 18.01 10.08 -6.81
N ASN A 84 18.89 10.99 -7.26
CA ASN A 84 19.63 10.87 -8.51
C ASN A 84 18.75 10.47 -9.70
N SER A 85 17.60 11.09 -9.83
CA SER A 85 16.64 10.82 -10.92
C SER A 85 17.30 11.06 -12.28
N MET A 86 17.20 10.08 -13.18
CA MET A 86 17.71 10.16 -14.54
C MET A 86 16.78 9.44 -15.51
N PHE A 87 16.93 9.71 -16.80
CA PHE A 87 16.19 9.03 -17.85
C PHE A 87 17.14 8.40 -18.86
N ASP A 88 17.09 7.09 -19.01
CA ASP A 88 17.83 6.38 -20.05
C ASP A 88 17.10 6.49 -21.39
N ILE A 89 17.62 7.31 -22.27
CA ILE A 89 16.99 7.60 -23.58
C ILE A 89 16.99 6.36 -24.48
N LYS A 90 18.04 5.55 -24.43
CA LYS A 90 18.15 4.35 -25.28
C LYS A 90 17.14 3.26 -24.89
N ARG A 91 16.98 3.03 -23.60
CA ARG A 91 16.04 2.05 -23.05
C ARG A 91 14.67 2.61 -22.77
N ARG A 92 14.52 3.95 -22.80
CA ARG A 92 13.31 4.67 -22.40
C ARG A 92 12.87 4.33 -20.98
N LEU A 93 13.80 4.30 -20.05
CA LEU A 93 13.56 3.93 -18.66
C LEU A 93 13.81 5.13 -17.73
N PRO A 94 12.83 5.48 -16.88
CA PRO A 94 13.03 6.41 -15.77
C PRO A 94 13.80 5.70 -14.66
N LEU A 95 14.94 6.23 -14.25
CA LEU A 95 15.85 5.62 -13.28
C LEU A 95 16.01 6.50 -12.05
N PHE A 96 16.20 5.87 -10.92
CA PHE A 96 16.50 6.54 -9.64
C PHE A 96 17.29 5.66 -8.69
N THR A 97 17.79 6.25 -7.61
CA THR A 97 18.36 5.53 -6.47
C THR A 97 17.50 5.77 -5.22
N LYS A 98 17.55 4.87 -4.25
CA LYS A 98 16.77 4.97 -3.00
C LYS A 98 17.45 5.82 -1.93
N SER A 99 18.70 6.18 -2.14
CA SER A 99 19.44 7.12 -1.32
C SER A 99 20.50 7.85 -2.15
N GLU A 100 20.94 9.01 -1.68
CA GLU A 100 21.92 9.85 -2.38
C GLU A 100 23.22 9.12 -2.69
N LYS A 101 23.67 8.28 -1.78
CA LYS A 101 24.94 7.52 -1.89
C LYS A 101 24.77 6.10 -2.44
N SER A 102 23.57 5.69 -2.77
CA SER A 102 23.32 4.34 -3.27
C SER A 102 23.87 4.17 -4.69
N LYS A 103 24.55 3.05 -4.91
CA LYS A 103 24.99 2.62 -6.24
C LYS A 103 23.95 1.75 -6.96
N SER A 104 22.94 1.28 -6.26
CA SER A 104 21.86 0.47 -6.84
C SER A 104 20.85 1.34 -7.56
N ILE A 105 20.69 1.13 -8.85
CA ILE A 105 19.74 1.86 -9.70
C ILE A 105 18.46 1.06 -9.82
N TYR A 106 17.33 1.75 -9.68
CA TYR A 106 15.98 1.22 -9.80
C TYR A 106 15.24 1.88 -10.95
N CYS A 107 14.32 1.14 -11.55
CA CYS A 107 13.46 1.65 -12.62
C CYS A 107 12.13 2.11 -12.01
N ALA A 108 11.71 3.35 -12.26
CA ALA A 108 10.42 3.86 -11.79
C ALA A 108 9.26 3.23 -12.59
N GLY A 109 8.11 3.06 -11.93
CA GLY A 109 6.89 2.53 -12.53
C GLY A 109 6.70 1.04 -12.29
N TYR A 110 5.66 0.52 -12.94
CA TYR A 110 5.27 -0.88 -12.86
C TYR A 110 5.80 -1.65 -14.08
N TYR A 111 6.21 -2.89 -13.86
CA TYR A 111 6.78 -3.77 -14.89
C TYR A 111 6.22 -5.17 -14.78
N ILE A 112 6.24 -5.90 -15.88
CA ILE A 112 6.13 -7.36 -15.88
C ILE A 112 7.45 -7.94 -16.39
N ILE A 113 7.96 -8.95 -15.72
CA ILE A 113 9.28 -9.54 -15.97
C ILE A 113 9.11 -11.04 -16.19
N LYS A 114 9.73 -11.56 -17.23
CA LYS A 114 9.71 -12.99 -17.52
C LYS A 114 10.84 -13.71 -16.82
N PHE A 115 10.50 -14.47 -15.77
CA PHE A 115 11.38 -15.43 -15.12
C PHE A 115 11.17 -16.85 -15.65
N ASN A 116 11.94 -17.81 -15.17
CA ASN A 116 11.84 -19.21 -15.59
C ASN A 116 10.43 -19.81 -15.39
N LYS A 117 9.72 -19.38 -14.36
CA LYS A 117 8.35 -19.83 -14.04
C LYS A 117 7.24 -19.05 -14.74
N GLY A 118 7.55 -18.05 -15.52
CA GLY A 118 6.59 -17.23 -16.26
C GLY A 118 6.73 -15.73 -16.00
N TRP A 119 5.71 -14.98 -16.38
CA TRP A 119 5.66 -13.54 -16.21
C TRP A 119 5.18 -13.18 -14.80
N VAL A 120 5.92 -12.28 -14.15
CA VAL A 120 5.66 -11.80 -12.79
C VAL A 120 5.58 -10.28 -12.79
N LYS A 121 4.65 -9.73 -12.01
CA LYS A 121 4.56 -8.29 -11.79
C LYS A 121 5.65 -7.80 -10.85
N SER A 122 6.16 -6.60 -11.11
CA SER A 122 7.17 -5.94 -10.29
C SER A 122 6.91 -4.44 -10.23
N PHE A 123 7.14 -3.84 -9.06
CA PHE A 123 7.08 -2.40 -8.86
C PHE A 123 8.47 -1.88 -8.47
N CYS A 124 8.97 -0.92 -9.24
CA CYS A 124 10.32 -0.37 -9.09
C CYS A 124 11.42 -1.44 -9.05
N PRO A 125 11.55 -2.30 -10.08
CA PRO A 125 12.61 -3.31 -10.12
C PRO A 125 13.98 -2.67 -10.22
N LYS A 126 15.03 -3.41 -9.84
CA LYS A 126 16.40 -3.00 -10.09
C LYS A 126 16.69 -3.00 -11.60
N LEU A 127 17.48 -2.03 -12.07
CA LEU A 127 17.88 -1.95 -13.47
C LEU A 127 18.55 -3.24 -13.96
N ILE A 128 19.40 -3.85 -13.15
CA ILE A 128 20.07 -5.13 -13.47
C ILE A 128 19.08 -6.26 -13.76
N THR A 129 17.92 -6.27 -13.11
CA THR A 129 16.87 -7.25 -13.37
C THR A 129 16.25 -7.02 -14.75
N ILE A 130 15.98 -5.78 -15.13
CA ILE A 130 15.49 -5.40 -16.45
C ILE A 130 16.48 -5.75 -17.56
N GLU A 131 17.79 -5.62 -17.28
CA GLU A 131 18.84 -5.98 -18.24
C GLU A 131 19.00 -7.50 -18.43
N ARG A 132 18.79 -8.29 -17.38
CA ARG A 132 18.97 -9.75 -17.41
C ARG A 132 17.78 -10.51 -17.96
N TYR A 133 16.57 -10.00 -17.77
CA TYR A 133 15.32 -10.70 -18.09
C TYR A 133 14.50 -9.90 -19.11
N LYS A 134 13.68 -10.61 -19.89
CA LYS A 134 12.70 -9.94 -20.74
C LYS A 134 11.67 -9.24 -19.87
N SER A 135 11.38 -8.01 -20.18
CA SER A 135 10.44 -7.18 -19.42
C SER A 135 9.58 -6.32 -20.32
N LYS A 136 8.45 -5.90 -19.80
CA LYS A 136 7.57 -4.90 -20.40
C LYS A 136 7.25 -3.84 -19.37
N GLY A 137 7.21 -2.61 -19.77
CA GLY A 137 7.00 -1.43 -18.97
C GLY A 137 7.89 -0.29 -19.46
N PRO A 138 7.94 0.84 -18.76
CA PRO A 138 7.20 1.14 -17.53
C PRO A 138 5.71 1.40 -17.75
N PHE A 139 4.87 0.99 -16.80
CA PHE A 139 3.45 1.34 -16.74
C PHE A 139 3.22 2.35 -15.61
N LYS A 140 2.28 3.26 -15.80
CA LYS A 140 1.97 4.32 -14.83
C LYS A 140 1.09 3.83 -13.68
N THR A 141 0.30 2.80 -13.91
CA THR A 141 -0.64 2.26 -12.94
C THR A 141 -0.53 0.75 -12.79
N ASP A 142 -0.89 0.25 -11.59
CA ASP A 142 -0.98 -1.19 -11.32
C ASP A 142 -2.00 -1.88 -12.23
N ILE A 143 -3.08 -1.20 -12.59
CA ILE A 143 -4.13 -1.70 -13.47
C ILE A 143 -3.58 -1.95 -14.88
N GLU A 144 -2.86 -1.01 -15.45
CA GLU A 144 -2.21 -1.16 -16.77
C GLU A 144 -1.25 -2.35 -16.78
N MET A 145 -0.44 -2.49 -15.73
CA MET A 145 0.46 -3.62 -15.57
C MET A 145 -0.28 -4.95 -15.51
N ARG A 146 -1.36 -5.04 -14.75
CA ARG A 146 -2.18 -6.28 -14.64
C ARG A 146 -2.86 -6.64 -15.95
N GLN A 147 -3.38 -5.65 -16.66
CA GLN A 147 -3.96 -5.87 -18.00
C GLN A 147 -2.92 -6.43 -18.96
N GLN A 148 -1.74 -5.85 -19.00
CA GLN A 148 -0.66 -6.32 -19.85
C GLN A 148 -0.16 -7.71 -19.44
N LEU A 149 -0.11 -8.01 -18.16
CA LEU A 149 0.21 -9.33 -17.64
C LEU A 149 -0.80 -10.40 -18.12
N SER A 150 -2.08 -10.09 -18.02
CA SER A 150 -3.16 -10.99 -18.48
C SER A 150 -3.07 -11.26 -19.97
N ILE A 151 -2.88 -10.23 -20.80
CA ILE A 151 -2.72 -10.34 -22.25
C ILE A 151 -1.48 -11.19 -22.59
N THR A 152 -0.38 -10.96 -21.89
CA THR A 152 0.88 -11.66 -22.15
C THR A 152 0.79 -13.13 -21.76
N ASN A 153 0.15 -13.46 -20.64
CA ASN A 153 -0.08 -14.85 -20.23
C ASN A 153 -1.03 -15.59 -21.19
N ALA A 154 -2.07 -14.95 -21.68
CA ALA A 154 -2.97 -15.52 -22.67
C ALA A 154 -2.25 -15.88 -23.98
N LYS A 155 -1.30 -15.04 -24.43
CA LYS A 155 -0.46 -15.31 -25.61
C LYS A 155 0.56 -16.42 -25.40
N THR A 156 0.99 -16.66 -24.18
CA THR A 156 2.00 -17.68 -23.85
C THR A 156 1.35 -19.06 -23.65
N ALA A 157 0.04 -19.11 -23.41
CA ALA A 157 -0.72 -20.34 -23.21
C ALA A 157 -1.17 -21.03 -24.54
N ASN A 158 -0.94 -20.40 -25.70
CA ASN A 158 -1.23 -20.95 -27.05
C ASN A 158 0.05 -21.45 -27.73
#